data_2d26de4b68a0e4a46679dcf1348f7d1a
#
_entry.id   2d26de4b68a0e4a46679dcf1348f7d1a
#
_cell.length_a   1.000
_cell.length_b   1.000
_cell.length_c   1.000
_cell.angle_alpha   90.00
_cell.angle_beta   90.00
_cell.angle_gamma   90.00
#
_symmetry.space_group_name_H-M   'P 1'
#
loop_
_entity.id
_entity.type
_entity.pdbx_description
1 polymer ?
#
loop_
_entity_poly.entity_id
_entity_poly.type
_entity_poly.pdbx_seq_one_letter_code
_entity_poly.pdbx_strand_id
1 'polypeptide(L)'
;FLDECKEINKNENFKEIVIDKSDNPAKIKKEFFKESEIDKIVEEYNDENVIALKIPLNLKKIFDNEEKKEEEIIDIRSYFKVFLKKTEYGMGMDDVIRGPMPVSDLRTLDKSDTLGLVLIEDKPALEFFRKAESANHRLFEKTEELKNSYDKFGHQLLLLKSSIAAIKNIISDKDIEVSDDATKDWFSFGT
;
A
#
# COMPACT_ATOMS: atom_id res chain seq x y z
N PHE A 1 -4.07 -16.71 6.90
CA PHE A 1 -3.88 -15.36 6.34
C PHE A 1 -4.47 -15.23 4.93
N LEU A 2 -4.02 -16.02 3.95
CA LEU A 2 -4.50 -15.87 2.56
C LEU A 2 -6.00 -16.10 2.40
N ASP A 3 -6.59 -17.02 3.15
CA ASP A 3 -8.03 -17.27 3.08
C ASP A 3 -8.84 -16.15 3.74
N GLU A 4 -8.33 -15.55 4.82
CA GLU A 4 -8.89 -14.35 5.43
C GLU A 4 -8.85 -13.17 4.44
N CYS A 5 -7.71 -12.96 3.75
CA CYS A 5 -7.58 -11.94 2.71
C CYS A 5 -8.59 -12.13 1.57
N LYS A 6 -8.80 -13.37 1.10
CA LYS A 6 -9.79 -13.67 0.07
C LYS A 6 -11.22 -13.35 0.52
N GLU A 7 -11.57 -13.69 1.76
CA GLU A 7 -12.91 -13.42 2.30
C GLU A 7 -13.16 -11.92 2.45
N ILE A 8 -12.19 -11.17 2.99
CA ILE A 8 -12.26 -9.70 3.08
C ILE A 8 -12.37 -9.08 1.68
N ASN A 9 -11.58 -9.58 0.73
CA ASN A 9 -11.59 -9.08 -0.65
C ASN A 9 -12.95 -9.30 -1.33
N LYS A 10 -13.55 -10.46 -1.13
CA LYS A 10 -14.89 -10.81 -1.65
C LYS A 10 -15.99 -9.93 -1.07
N ASN A 11 -15.89 -9.59 0.22
CA ASN A 11 -16.87 -8.79 0.93
C ASN A 11 -16.62 -7.27 0.81
N GLU A 12 -15.59 -6.85 0.08
CA GLU A 12 -15.19 -5.43 -0.11
C GLU A 12 -15.02 -4.66 1.22
N ASN A 13 -14.59 -5.35 2.28
CA ASN A 13 -14.42 -4.76 3.62
C ASN A 13 -13.02 -4.17 3.79
N PHE A 14 -12.83 -2.96 3.31
CA PHE A 14 -11.56 -2.23 3.35
C PHE A 14 -11.70 -0.91 4.11
N LYS A 15 -10.66 -0.57 4.87
CA LYS A 15 -10.46 0.80 5.34
C LYS A 15 -9.83 1.62 4.21
N GLU A 16 -10.31 2.83 4.00
CA GLU A 16 -9.80 3.73 2.98
C GLU A 16 -8.90 4.80 3.59
N ILE A 17 -7.75 5.02 2.97
CA ILE A 17 -6.91 6.18 3.27
C ILE A 17 -7.23 7.32 2.31
N VAL A 18 -7.01 8.55 2.76
CA VAL A 18 -7.34 9.74 1.98
C VAL A 18 -6.05 10.33 1.38
N ILE A 19 -5.95 10.23 0.06
CA ILE A 19 -4.92 10.91 -0.74
C ILE A 19 -5.66 11.83 -1.72
N ASP A 20 -5.37 13.13 -1.66
CA ASP A 20 -5.99 14.08 -2.57
C ASP A 20 -5.69 13.77 -4.04
N LYS A 21 -6.62 14.14 -4.93
CA LYS A 21 -6.47 13.89 -6.38
C LYS A 21 -5.27 14.63 -6.98
N SER A 22 -4.89 15.76 -6.39
CA SER A 22 -3.71 16.55 -6.77
C SER A 22 -2.41 15.97 -6.25
N ASP A 23 -2.47 15.13 -5.20
CA ASP A 23 -1.30 14.56 -4.55
C ASP A 23 -0.81 13.31 -5.27
N ASN A 24 0.51 13.22 -5.33
CA ASN A 24 1.19 12.07 -5.89
C ASN A 24 2.32 11.62 -4.92
N PRO A 25 1.96 11.08 -3.75
CA PRO A 25 2.95 10.71 -2.75
C PRO A 25 3.76 9.49 -3.18
N ALA A 26 5.05 9.50 -2.83
CA ALA A 26 5.93 8.34 -3.01
C ALA A 26 5.86 7.33 -1.85
N LYS A 27 5.20 7.70 -0.73
CA LYS A 27 5.11 6.91 0.49
C LYS A 27 3.79 7.20 1.20
N ILE A 28 3.23 6.18 1.86
CA ILE A 28 2.09 6.35 2.77
C ILE A 28 2.53 7.09 4.02
N LYS A 29 1.73 8.06 4.46
CA LYS A 29 2.00 8.91 5.62
C LYS A 29 0.85 8.84 6.62
N LYS A 30 1.16 9.16 7.90
CA LYS A 30 0.19 9.15 9.00
C LYS A 30 -0.99 10.08 8.75
N GLU A 31 -0.75 11.25 8.16
CA GLU A 31 -1.78 12.25 7.84
C GLU A 31 -2.82 11.81 6.79
N PHE A 32 -2.61 10.70 6.10
CA PHE A 32 -3.60 10.12 5.18
C PHE A 32 -4.70 9.33 5.90
N PHE A 33 -4.53 9.08 7.19
CA PHE A 33 -5.47 8.40 8.05
C PHE A 33 -6.17 9.41 8.97
N LYS A 34 -7.42 9.16 9.30
CA LYS A 34 -8.04 9.79 10.46
C LYS A 34 -7.43 9.18 11.73
N GLU A 35 -7.15 10.00 12.74
CA GLU A 35 -6.49 9.54 13.96
C GLU A 35 -7.27 8.40 14.65
N SER A 36 -8.60 8.52 14.73
CA SER A 36 -9.47 7.46 15.26
C SER A 36 -9.45 6.14 14.46
N GLU A 37 -8.98 6.16 13.22
CA GLU A 37 -8.81 4.97 12.40
C GLU A 37 -7.47 4.31 12.66
N ILE A 38 -6.42 5.10 12.93
CA ILE A 38 -5.11 4.54 13.29
C ILE A 38 -5.21 3.74 14.59
N ASP A 39 -5.88 4.27 15.61
CA ASP A 39 -6.05 3.59 16.90
C ASP A 39 -6.74 2.22 16.71
N LYS A 40 -7.81 2.16 15.89
CA LYS A 40 -8.48 0.91 15.54
C LYS A 40 -7.59 -0.06 14.76
N ILE A 41 -6.78 0.46 13.83
CA ILE A 41 -5.84 -0.35 13.05
C ILE A 41 -4.79 -0.98 13.97
N VAL A 42 -4.26 -0.22 14.93
CA VAL A 42 -3.30 -0.71 15.92
C VAL A 42 -3.91 -1.79 16.81
N GLU A 43 -5.13 -1.58 17.32
CA GLU A 43 -5.86 -2.56 18.12
C GLU A 43 -6.10 -3.85 17.33
N GLU A 44 -6.68 -3.76 16.14
CA GLU A 44 -6.93 -4.93 15.28
C GLU A 44 -5.63 -5.68 14.92
N TYR A 45 -4.54 -4.95 14.67
CA TYR A 45 -3.24 -5.56 14.38
C TYR A 45 -2.68 -6.30 15.58
N ASN A 46 -2.78 -5.72 16.78
CA ASN A 46 -2.32 -6.35 18.02
C ASN A 46 -3.16 -7.57 18.42
N ASP A 47 -4.43 -7.59 18.05
CA ASP A 47 -5.35 -8.73 18.19
C ASP A 47 -5.15 -9.81 17.11
N GLU A 48 -4.09 -9.70 16.30
CA GLU A 48 -3.77 -10.62 15.21
C GLU A 48 -4.88 -10.73 14.14
N ASN A 49 -5.70 -9.69 13.99
CA ASN A 49 -6.66 -9.59 12.90
C ASN A 49 -5.99 -9.11 11.62
N VAL A 50 -6.59 -9.42 10.47
CA VAL A 50 -6.12 -8.92 9.18
C VAL A 50 -6.58 -7.47 9.00
N ILE A 51 -5.61 -6.57 8.88
CA ILE A 51 -5.84 -5.19 8.44
C ILE A 51 -5.93 -5.18 6.92
N ALA A 52 -6.99 -4.62 6.37
CA ALA A 52 -7.17 -4.49 4.93
C ALA A 52 -7.40 -3.01 4.56
N LEU A 53 -6.54 -2.50 3.68
CA LEU A 53 -6.51 -1.10 3.27
C LEU A 53 -6.64 -0.97 1.76
N LYS A 54 -7.41 0.01 1.30
CA LYS A 54 -7.50 0.41 -0.10
C LYS A 54 -6.68 1.69 -0.30
N ILE A 55 -5.62 1.60 -1.10
CA ILE A 55 -4.65 2.67 -1.30
C ILE A 55 -4.92 3.35 -2.64
N PRO A 56 -5.33 4.63 -2.65
CA PRO A 56 -5.61 5.35 -3.89
C PRO A 56 -4.34 5.58 -4.71
N LEU A 57 -4.49 5.54 -6.04
CA LEU A 57 -3.49 5.88 -7.04
C LEU A 57 -4.00 7.00 -7.95
N ASN A 58 -3.19 8.01 -8.16
CA ASN A 58 -3.41 9.05 -9.16
C ASN A 58 -2.47 8.78 -10.33
N LEU A 59 -3.01 8.35 -11.47
CA LEU A 59 -2.27 8.02 -12.68
C LEU A 59 -2.46 9.13 -13.72
N LYS A 60 -1.38 9.53 -14.37
CA LYS A 60 -1.39 10.49 -15.47
C LYS A 60 -1.09 9.76 -16.76
N LYS A 61 -2.13 9.36 -17.48
CA LYS A 61 -2.00 8.59 -18.73
C LYS A 61 -1.82 9.53 -19.92
N ILE A 62 -0.84 9.23 -20.75
CA ILE A 62 -0.55 9.94 -22.01
C ILE A 62 -1.39 9.30 -23.12
N PHE A 63 -2.09 10.12 -23.88
CA PHE A 63 -2.82 9.73 -25.07
C PHE A 63 -2.30 10.51 -26.27
N ASP A 64 -1.91 9.80 -27.32
CA ASP A 64 -1.62 10.41 -28.61
C ASP A 64 -2.93 10.82 -29.29
N ASN A 65 -3.13 12.10 -29.45
CA ASN A 65 -4.23 12.62 -30.25
C ASN A 65 -3.77 12.77 -31.68
N GLU A 66 -3.96 11.73 -32.51
CA GLU A 66 -3.54 11.69 -33.91
C GLU A 66 -4.14 12.84 -34.75
N GLU A 67 -5.35 13.33 -34.40
CA GLU A 67 -6.02 14.42 -35.11
C GLU A 67 -5.37 15.79 -34.84
N LYS A 68 -4.89 16.00 -33.59
CA LYS A 68 -4.28 17.28 -33.18
C LYS A 68 -2.76 17.28 -33.22
N LYS A 69 -2.11 16.14 -33.41
CA LYS A 69 -0.65 15.94 -33.28
C LYS A 69 -0.09 16.45 -31.94
N GLU A 70 -0.89 16.35 -30.87
CA GLU A 70 -0.56 16.79 -29.52
C GLU A 70 -0.81 15.64 -28.57
N GLU A 71 0.06 15.50 -27.55
CA GLU A 71 -0.14 14.57 -26.44
C GLU A 71 -1.16 15.17 -25.45
N GLU A 72 -2.15 14.39 -25.06
CA GLU A 72 -3.12 14.76 -24.04
C GLU A 72 -2.87 13.93 -22.78
N ILE A 73 -2.74 14.58 -21.61
CA ILE A 73 -2.56 13.91 -20.32
C ILE A 73 -3.91 13.84 -19.61
N ILE A 74 -4.35 12.64 -19.30
CA ILE A 74 -5.61 12.38 -18.58
C ILE A 74 -5.31 11.85 -17.19
N ASP A 75 -5.92 12.47 -16.17
CA ASP A 75 -5.87 12.00 -14.79
C ASP A 75 -6.84 10.83 -14.59
N ILE A 76 -6.31 9.69 -14.14
CA ILE A 76 -7.07 8.47 -13.86
C ILE A 76 -6.94 8.14 -12.38
N ARG A 77 -8.07 8.03 -11.67
CA ARG A 77 -8.11 7.52 -10.31
C ARG A 77 -8.21 6.00 -10.32
N SER A 78 -7.34 5.36 -9.56
CA SER A 78 -7.27 3.92 -9.38
C SER A 78 -6.89 3.57 -7.95
N TYR A 79 -6.63 2.31 -7.64
CA TYR A 79 -6.19 1.86 -6.32
C TYR A 79 -5.50 0.49 -6.40
N PHE A 80 -4.78 0.16 -5.33
CA PHE A 80 -4.39 -1.21 -4.99
C PHE A 80 -4.78 -1.53 -3.55
N LYS A 81 -4.79 -2.79 -3.19
CA LYS A 81 -5.19 -3.27 -1.87
C LYS A 81 -3.97 -3.77 -1.10
N VAL A 82 -3.93 -3.50 0.20
CA VAL A 82 -2.86 -3.94 1.09
C VAL A 82 -3.49 -4.67 2.27
N PHE A 83 -2.95 -5.84 2.58
CA PHE A 83 -3.34 -6.64 3.74
C PHE A 83 -2.11 -6.83 4.63
N LEU A 84 -2.30 -6.67 5.94
CA LEU A 84 -1.28 -6.94 6.95
C LEU A 84 -1.88 -7.75 8.09
N LYS A 85 -1.07 -8.63 8.68
CA LYS A 85 -1.42 -9.39 9.88
C LYS A 85 -0.18 -9.57 10.74
N LYS A 86 -0.32 -9.40 12.05
CA LYS A 86 0.72 -9.74 13.01
C LYS A 86 0.97 -11.25 13.03
N THR A 87 2.22 -11.64 13.19
CA THR A 87 2.64 -13.03 13.32
C THR A 87 3.81 -13.14 14.28
N GLU A 88 4.32 -14.35 14.53
CA GLU A 88 5.51 -14.53 15.34
C GLU A 88 6.74 -13.87 14.71
N TYR A 89 7.62 -13.33 15.55
CA TYR A 89 8.86 -12.71 15.07
C TYR A 89 9.72 -13.69 14.27
N GLY A 90 10.18 -13.24 13.12
CA GLY A 90 10.98 -14.04 12.19
C GLY A 90 10.15 -14.84 11.17
N MET A 91 8.83 -14.87 11.29
CA MET A 91 7.90 -15.53 10.36
C MET A 91 7.29 -14.54 9.33
N GLY A 92 7.67 -13.27 9.43
CA GLY A 92 7.18 -12.23 8.53
C GLY A 92 7.61 -12.46 7.09
N MET A 93 6.66 -12.24 6.19
CA MET A 93 6.86 -12.24 4.74
C MET A 93 5.81 -11.36 4.07
N ASP A 94 6.13 -10.85 2.91
CA ASP A 94 5.20 -10.12 2.09
C ASP A 94 5.27 -10.56 0.63
N ASP A 95 4.12 -10.51 -0.03
CA ASP A 95 4.00 -10.82 -1.44
C ASP A 95 3.21 -9.72 -2.18
N VAL A 96 3.50 -9.57 -3.46
CA VAL A 96 2.75 -8.70 -4.38
C VAL A 96 2.13 -9.56 -5.46
N ILE A 97 0.81 -9.43 -5.64
CA ILE A 97 0.05 -10.15 -6.67
C ILE A 97 -0.57 -9.13 -7.62
N ARG A 98 -0.27 -9.24 -8.90
CA ARG A 98 -0.87 -8.44 -9.97
C ARG A 98 -1.80 -9.31 -10.81
N GLY A 99 -3.11 -9.13 -10.65
CA GLY A 99 -4.09 -10.04 -11.23
C GLY A 99 -3.84 -11.48 -10.74
N PRO A 100 -3.64 -12.46 -11.63
CA PRO A 100 -3.34 -13.84 -11.23
C PRO A 100 -1.85 -14.13 -10.99
N MET A 101 -0.94 -13.15 -11.20
CA MET A 101 0.50 -13.37 -11.23
C MET A 101 1.21 -12.78 -10.01
N PRO A 102 2.03 -13.56 -9.28
CA PRO A 102 2.90 -13.04 -8.23
C PRO A 102 4.10 -12.29 -8.87
N VAL A 103 4.53 -11.21 -8.18
CA VAL A 103 5.73 -10.44 -8.52
C VAL A 103 6.76 -10.66 -7.41
N SER A 104 7.74 -11.53 -7.63
CA SER A 104 8.49 -12.22 -6.57
C SER A 104 9.59 -11.39 -5.88
N ASP A 105 10.12 -10.34 -6.51
CA ASP A 105 11.30 -9.61 -6.01
C ASP A 105 10.95 -8.28 -5.32
N LEU A 106 9.74 -8.16 -4.81
CA LEU A 106 9.26 -6.95 -4.12
C LEU A 106 9.12 -7.11 -2.61
N ARG A 107 9.71 -8.15 -2.04
CA ARG A 107 9.64 -8.42 -0.60
C ARG A 107 10.35 -7.34 0.21
N THR A 108 9.69 -6.83 1.25
CA THR A 108 10.19 -5.77 2.13
C THR A 108 10.21 -6.14 3.61
N LEU A 109 9.56 -7.25 3.99
CA LEU A 109 9.37 -7.68 5.38
C LEU A 109 10.18 -8.93 5.75
N ASP A 110 11.42 -9.06 5.29
CA ASP A 110 12.26 -10.19 5.67
C ASP A 110 12.50 -10.20 7.19
N LYS A 111 12.28 -11.36 7.85
CA LYS A 111 12.46 -11.59 9.29
C LYS A 111 11.70 -10.65 10.23
N SER A 112 10.53 -10.16 9.81
CA SER A 112 9.66 -9.35 10.65
C SER A 112 8.63 -10.20 11.42
N ASP A 113 7.74 -9.54 12.14
CA ASP A 113 6.57 -10.11 12.81
C ASP A 113 5.26 -9.83 12.05
N THR A 114 5.35 -9.59 10.74
CA THR A 114 4.22 -9.16 9.92
C THR A 114 4.11 -9.99 8.65
N LEU A 115 2.92 -10.51 8.38
CA LEU A 115 2.54 -11.00 7.06
C LEU A 115 1.94 -9.87 6.25
N GLY A 116 2.35 -9.73 5.00
CA GLY A 116 1.89 -8.69 4.09
C GLY A 116 1.45 -9.25 2.75
N LEU A 117 0.43 -8.63 2.14
CA LEU A 117 0.01 -8.90 0.78
C LEU A 117 -0.41 -7.61 0.11
N VAL A 118 0.14 -7.33 -1.06
CA VAL A 118 -0.35 -6.30 -1.98
C VAL A 118 -1.10 -6.97 -3.12
N LEU A 119 -2.34 -6.52 -3.36
CA LEU A 119 -3.17 -7.05 -4.42
C LEU A 119 -3.55 -5.94 -5.41
N ILE A 120 -3.20 -6.12 -6.67
CA ILE A 120 -3.46 -5.20 -7.78
C ILE A 120 -4.50 -5.85 -8.69
N GLU A 121 -5.76 -5.39 -8.61
CA GLU A 121 -6.88 -5.94 -9.36
C GLU A 121 -7.65 -4.88 -10.15
N ASP A 122 -7.59 -3.62 -9.70
CA ASP A 122 -8.28 -2.52 -10.37
C ASP A 122 -7.70 -2.29 -11.77
N LYS A 123 -8.57 -2.20 -12.77
CA LYS A 123 -8.19 -2.25 -14.19
C LYS A 123 -7.14 -1.21 -14.60
N PRO A 124 -7.24 0.09 -14.22
CA PRO A 124 -6.20 1.06 -14.55
C PRO A 124 -4.87 0.77 -13.83
N ALA A 125 -4.89 0.30 -12.57
CA ALA A 125 -3.70 -0.10 -11.85
C ALA A 125 -3.05 -1.33 -12.48
N LEU A 126 -3.84 -2.34 -12.88
CA LEU A 126 -3.34 -3.52 -13.60
C LEU A 126 -2.60 -3.13 -14.86
N GLU A 127 -3.17 -2.22 -15.67
CA GLU A 127 -2.54 -1.74 -16.90
C GLU A 127 -1.22 -1.00 -16.61
N PHE A 128 -1.23 -0.10 -15.62
CA PHE A 128 -0.06 0.67 -15.21
C PHE A 128 1.08 -0.25 -14.75
N PHE A 129 0.82 -1.15 -13.80
CA PHE A 129 1.85 -2.03 -13.25
C PHE A 129 2.29 -3.12 -14.23
N ARG A 130 1.43 -3.55 -15.16
CA ARG A 130 1.84 -4.42 -16.27
C ARG A 130 2.90 -3.78 -17.15
N LYS A 131 2.75 -2.48 -17.46
CA LYS A 131 3.74 -1.72 -18.24
C LYS A 131 5.02 -1.43 -17.45
N ALA A 132 4.96 -1.41 -16.13
CA ALA A 132 6.11 -1.26 -15.24
C ALA A 132 6.85 -2.58 -14.97
N GLU A 133 6.31 -3.71 -15.38
CA GLU A 133 6.87 -5.03 -15.05
C GLU A 133 8.10 -5.34 -15.91
N SER A 134 9.16 -5.82 -15.24
CA SER A 134 10.37 -6.29 -15.93
C SER A 134 10.09 -7.49 -16.84
N ALA A 135 10.94 -7.71 -17.83
CA ALA A 135 10.75 -8.79 -18.82
C ALA A 135 10.68 -10.20 -18.20
N ASN A 136 11.25 -10.39 -17.01
CA ASN A 136 11.20 -11.65 -16.26
C ASN A 136 10.04 -11.74 -15.25
N HIS A 137 9.13 -10.74 -15.21
CA HIS A 137 7.97 -10.64 -14.33
C HIS A 137 8.27 -10.66 -12.82
N ARG A 138 9.47 -10.25 -12.40
CA ARG A 138 9.92 -10.37 -11.01
C ARG A 138 9.84 -9.08 -10.21
N LEU A 139 9.91 -7.93 -10.88
CA LEU A 139 9.92 -6.61 -10.23
C LEU A 139 9.23 -5.55 -11.10
N PHE A 140 8.93 -4.40 -10.50
CA PHE A 140 8.48 -3.20 -11.22
C PHE A 140 9.63 -2.22 -11.39
N GLU A 141 9.79 -1.72 -12.62
CA GLU A 141 10.84 -0.81 -13.00
C GLU A 141 10.35 0.28 -13.98
N LYS A 142 11.20 1.23 -14.29
CA LYS A 142 10.90 2.32 -15.23
C LYS A 142 11.14 1.87 -16.67
N THR A 143 10.27 1.02 -17.18
CA THR A 143 10.34 0.53 -18.57
C THR A 143 10.09 1.65 -19.59
N GLU A 144 10.52 1.46 -20.83
CA GLU A 144 10.20 2.40 -21.93
C GLU A 144 8.68 2.42 -22.23
N GLU A 145 8.00 1.27 -22.11
CA GLU A 145 6.54 1.22 -22.28
C GLU A 145 5.81 2.09 -21.26
N LEU A 146 6.26 2.05 -19.99
CA LEU A 146 5.70 2.89 -18.93
C LEU A 146 5.96 4.38 -19.20
N LYS A 147 7.18 4.77 -19.56
CA LYS A 147 7.57 6.16 -19.87
C LYS A 147 6.74 6.76 -21.00
N ASN A 148 6.47 5.97 -22.03
CA ASN A 148 5.68 6.40 -23.18
C ASN A 148 4.17 6.46 -22.91
N SER A 149 3.70 5.83 -21.83
CA SER A 149 2.27 5.72 -21.52
C SER A 149 1.81 6.58 -20.36
N TYR A 150 2.72 7.00 -19.47
CA TYR A 150 2.35 7.70 -18.22
C TYR A 150 3.35 8.81 -17.88
N ASP A 151 2.82 9.98 -17.51
CA ASP A 151 3.59 11.09 -16.93
C ASP A 151 3.75 10.91 -15.41
N LYS A 152 4.89 11.34 -14.86
CA LYS A 152 5.18 11.39 -13.41
C LYS A 152 4.93 10.06 -12.66
N PHE A 153 5.21 8.96 -13.28
CA PHE A 153 4.91 7.60 -12.80
C PHE A 153 5.82 7.08 -11.67
N GLY A 154 6.93 7.75 -11.38
CA GLY A 154 7.93 7.24 -10.42
C GLY A 154 7.42 7.14 -8.98
N HIS A 155 6.57 8.05 -8.54
CA HIS A 155 6.01 8.06 -7.20
C HIS A 155 5.02 6.91 -6.98
N GLN A 156 4.22 6.54 -7.97
CA GLN A 156 3.30 5.41 -7.87
C GLN A 156 4.03 4.08 -7.69
N LEU A 157 5.16 3.90 -8.37
CA LEU A 157 6.02 2.72 -8.17
C LEU A 157 6.59 2.67 -6.75
N LEU A 158 7.06 3.81 -6.24
CA LEU A 158 7.59 3.93 -4.88
C LEU A 158 6.49 3.74 -3.83
N LEU A 159 5.31 4.32 -4.04
CA LEU A 159 4.16 4.18 -3.15
C LEU A 159 3.79 2.71 -2.96
N LEU A 160 3.69 1.94 -4.04
CA LEU A 160 3.40 0.51 -3.94
C LEU A 160 4.53 -0.25 -3.23
N LYS A 161 5.78 -0.06 -3.66
CA LYS A 161 6.94 -0.78 -3.08
C LYS A 161 7.12 -0.52 -1.58
N SER A 162 6.79 0.69 -1.11
CA SER A 162 6.95 1.09 0.29
C SER A 162 5.71 0.88 1.15
N SER A 163 4.56 0.50 0.57
CA SER A 163 3.25 0.55 1.24
C SER A 163 3.21 -0.28 2.52
N ILE A 164 3.59 -1.55 2.47
CA ILE A 164 3.57 -2.46 3.62
C ILE A 164 4.48 -1.95 4.74
N ALA A 165 5.74 -1.65 4.42
CA ALA A 165 6.70 -1.15 5.40
C ALA A 165 6.27 0.19 6.02
N ALA A 166 5.70 1.10 5.21
CA ALA A 166 5.21 2.38 5.69
C ALA A 166 4.02 2.23 6.66
N ILE A 167 3.05 1.37 6.34
CA ILE A 167 1.90 1.10 7.21
C ILE A 167 2.36 0.44 8.51
N LYS A 168 3.26 -0.56 8.42
CA LYS A 168 3.84 -1.19 9.62
C LYS A 168 4.52 -0.18 10.53
N ASN A 169 5.31 0.74 9.99
CA ASN A 169 5.96 1.78 10.78
C ASN A 169 4.94 2.69 11.47
N ILE A 170 3.87 3.10 10.80
CA ILE A 170 2.79 3.91 11.39
C ILE A 170 2.14 3.18 12.57
N ILE A 171 1.88 1.88 12.44
CA ILE A 171 1.32 1.04 13.50
C ILE A 171 2.30 0.96 14.68
N SER A 172 3.58 0.68 14.43
CA SER A 172 4.62 0.54 15.46
C SER A 172 4.90 1.84 16.21
N ASP A 173 4.95 2.97 15.52
CA ASP A 173 5.16 4.28 16.13
C ASP A 173 4.02 4.64 17.09
N LYS A 174 2.76 4.33 16.73
CA LYS A 174 1.60 4.57 17.59
C LYS A 174 1.55 3.63 18.79
N ASP A 175 1.99 2.39 18.64
CA ASP A 175 2.08 1.40 19.73
C ASP A 175 3.06 1.88 20.83
N ILE A 176 4.18 2.51 20.44
CA ILE A 176 5.14 3.13 21.36
C ILE A 176 4.52 4.33 22.09
N GLU A 177 3.81 5.23 21.38
CA GLU A 177 3.12 6.38 21.98
C GLU A 177 2.13 5.92 23.07
N VAL A 178 1.33 4.90 22.82
CA VAL A 178 0.35 4.34 23.76
C VAL A 178 1.05 3.72 24.99
N SER A 179 2.16 3.01 24.79
CA SER A 179 2.92 2.41 25.90
C SER A 179 3.57 3.46 26.81
N ASP A 180 4.04 4.57 26.24
CA ASP A 180 4.64 5.67 27.01
C ASP A 180 3.60 6.44 27.85
N ASP A 181 2.37 6.61 27.35
CA ASP A 181 1.28 7.24 28.12
C ASP A 181 0.80 6.34 29.27
N ALA A 182 0.71 5.03 29.04
CA ALA A 182 0.37 4.07 30.10
C ALA A 182 1.43 4.04 31.21
N THR A 183 2.71 4.24 30.89
CA THR A 183 3.78 4.31 31.89
C THR A 183 3.79 5.63 32.66
N LYS A 184 3.38 6.74 32.08
CA LYS A 184 3.25 8.04 32.79
C LYS A 184 2.19 8.00 33.89
N ASP A 185 1.07 7.32 33.69
CA ASP A 185 0.01 7.17 34.68
C ASP A 185 0.46 6.32 35.89
N TRP A 186 1.38 5.37 35.71
CA TRP A 186 1.94 4.57 36.80
C TRP A 186 2.89 5.35 37.71
N PHE A 187 3.52 6.40 37.23
CA PHE A 187 4.44 7.26 37.99
C PHE A 187 3.76 8.47 38.65
N SER A 188 2.49 8.74 38.38
CA SER A 188 1.73 9.86 38.94
C SER A 188 1.07 9.56 40.32
N PHE A 189 1.15 8.33 40.85
CA PHE A 189 0.60 7.92 42.14
C PHE A 189 1.62 7.97 43.29
N GLY A 190 2.56 8.93 43.26
CA GLY A 190 3.60 9.02 44.29
C GLY A 190 3.98 10.44 44.69
N THR A 191 3.01 11.28 45.14
CA THR A 191 3.31 12.47 45.98
C THR A 191 2.12 12.76 46.88
#